data_52983f090f68bbec05487407b5c2d1f9
#
_entry.id   52983f090f68bbec05487407b5c2d1f9
#
_cell.length_a   1.000
_cell.length_b   1.000
_cell.length_c   1.000
_cell.angle_alpha   90.00
_cell.angle_beta   90.00
_cell.angle_gamma   90.00
#
_symmetry.space_group_name_H-M   'P 1'
#
loop_
_entity.id
_entity.type
_entity.pdbx_description
1 polymer ?
#
loop_
_entity_poly.entity_id
_entity_poly.type
_entity_poly.pdbx_seq_one_letter_code
_entity_poly.pdbx_strand_id
1 'polypeptide(L)'
;MGSISKKLQENEFVIPDFKKSNFQVMSDIVNGKNSEFTGDRENKILMLIDGFGFNLLRGLQSRSMKAKEILANASLDMITTVFPSTTLSVMSSLLSGMLPSEHGVIGDIQPVGRFGLMNIWYLSELFGDRTVADVDYDMVYPTNYNLQKMQAAKWIGIFPQSLQYIPIGRRIMSDLHNVEYSTIKDLHGVIDSVIREGDHGNILVYYGDLDHTEHMHGYMSEESISLAAEVMELLGNLYTSARNNGYNVVVTADHGHVNVKDSEFKAFDSSDTLARLLRRPPWGNPRTMFFESKEGEEEKVEEVFNEEFGDYGTIFKSEEMLAEGIFGKAKPQKEKRENFGTHIAISKGNYSINYAEGGQYEPWFNRLSGYIDTHGGMSADEMQIPLIIF
;
A
#
# COMPACT_ATOMS: atom_id res chain seq x y z
N MET A 1 -6.01 -14.53 -22.30
CA MET A 1 -5.07 -13.62 -21.62
C MET A 1 -4.81 -12.48 -22.57
N GLY A 2 -5.03 -11.23 -22.16
CA GLY A 2 -4.77 -10.06 -22.99
C GLY A 2 -3.27 -9.84 -23.24
N SER A 3 -2.94 -8.95 -24.15
CA SER A 3 -1.54 -8.64 -24.50
C SER A 3 -0.77 -8.07 -23.31
N ILE A 4 -1.43 -7.26 -22.47
CA ILE A 4 -0.86 -6.65 -21.27
C ILE A 4 -0.55 -7.71 -20.19
N SER A 5 -1.51 -8.60 -19.90
CA SER A 5 -1.30 -9.67 -18.93
C SER A 5 -0.11 -10.57 -19.31
N LYS A 6 0.09 -10.82 -20.61
CA LYS A 6 1.25 -11.55 -21.09
C LYS A 6 2.55 -10.76 -20.87
N LYS A 7 2.58 -9.47 -21.25
CA LYS A 7 3.73 -8.59 -21.05
C LYS A 7 4.11 -8.44 -19.58
N LEU A 8 3.12 -8.37 -18.68
CA LEU A 8 3.34 -8.35 -17.24
C LEU A 8 4.03 -9.64 -16.76
N GLN A 9 3.53 -10.81 -17.17
CA GLN A 9 4.12 -12.10 -16.80
C GLN A 9 5.52 -12.32 -17.38
N GLU A 10 5.77 -11.88 -18.60
CA GLU A 10 7.11 -11.95 -19.23
C GLU A 10 8.15 -11.10 -18.47
N ASN A 11 7.70 -10.10 -17.71
CA ASN A 11 8.53 -9.29 -16.83
C ASN A 11 8.46 -9.70 -15.35
N GLU A 12 7.93 -10.89 -15.04
CA GLU A 12 7.81 -11.45 -13.69
C GLU A 12 6.95 -10.59 -12.74
N PHE A 13 6.05 -9.78 -13.27
CA PHE A 13 5.12 -8.97 -12.49
C PHE A 13 3.94 -9.80 -12.00
N VAL A 14 3.56 -9.60 -10.75
CA VAL A 14 2.40 -10.24 -10.12
C VAL A 14 1.16 -9.41 -10.39
N ILE A 15 0.20 -10.00 -11.11
CA ILE A 15 -1.10 -9.37 -11.38
C ILE A 15 -1.99 -9.50 -10.14
N PRO A 16 -2.65 -8.41 -9.68
CA PRO A 16 -3.56 -8.47 -8.54
C PRO A 16 -4.70 -9.48 -8.77
N ASP A 17 -4.92 -10.37 -7.82
CA ASP A 17 -6.12 -11.22 -7.78
C ASP A 17 -7.12 -10.65 -6.78
N PHE A 18 -8.01 -9.77 -7.23
CA PHE A 18 -9.00 -9.11 -6.36
C PHE A 18 -9.96 -10.07 -5.66
N LYS A 19 -10.02 -11.35 -6.05
CA LYS A 19 -10.81 -12.37 -5.36
C LYS A 19 -10.03 -13.08 -4.27
N LYS A 20 -8.70 -12.99 -4.32
CA LYS A 20 -7.78 -13.56 -3.33
C LYS A 20 -6.79 -12.46 -2.88
N SER A 21 -7.31 -11.43 -2.22
CA SER A 21 -6.58 -10.22 -1.86
C SER A 21 -7.01 -9.68 -0.49
N ASN A 22 -6.20 -8.78 0.06
CA ASN A 22 -6.58 -8.02 1.26
C ASN A 22 -7.88 -7.21 1.05
N PHE A 23 -8.14 -6.75 -0.18
CA PHE A 23 -9.41 -6.11 -0.53
C PHE A 23 -10.61 -7.06 -0.35
N GLN A 24 -10.48 -8.32 -0.77
CA GLN A 24 -11.53 -9.33 -0.57
C GLN A 24 -11.69 -9.67 0.91
N VAL A 25 -10.59 -9.81 1.66
CA VAL A 25 -10.61 -10.03 3.12
C VAL A 25 -11.42 -8.93 3.81
N MET A 26 -11.07 -7.66 3.56
CA MET A 26 -11.78 -6.51 4.12
C MET A 26 -13.25 -6.49 3.71
N SER A 27 -13.56 -6.74 2.44
CA SER A 27 -14.92 -6.79 1.93
C SER A 27 -15.75 -7.86 2.66
N ASP A 28 -15.20 -9.04 2.88
CA ASP A 28 -15.90 -10.12 3.57
C ASP A 28 -16.18 -9.76 5.04
N ILE A 29 -15.19 -9.19 5.75
CA ILE A 29 -15.37 -8.78 7.16
C ILE A 29 -16.42 -7.67 7.27
N VAL A 30 -16.33 -6.62 6.44
CA VAL A 30 -17.29 -5.48 6.47
C VAL A 30 -18.71 -5.93 6.14
N ASN A 31 -18.88 -6.95 5.32
CA ASN A 31 -20.20 -7.51 4.98
C ASN A 31 -20.64 -8.65 5.91
N GLY A 32 -19.92 -8.90 7.00
CA GLY A 32 -20.28 -9.92 8.01
C GLY A 32 -20.22 -11.35 7.47
N LYS A 33 -19.38 -11.62 6.48
CA LYS A 33 -19.26 -12.95 5.92
C LYS A 33 -18.18 -13.75 6.65
N ASN A 34 -18.54 -14.98 7.04
CA ASN A 34 -17.57 -15.99 7.40
C ASN A 34 -17.13 -16.70 6.10
N SER A 35 -15.85 -16.66 5.80
CA SER A 35 -15.26 -17.24 4.61
C SER A 35 -13.90 -17.87 4.96
N GLU A 36 -13.29 -18.52 3.97
CA GLU A 36 -11.92 -19.02 4.10
C GLU A 36 -10.90 -17.91 4.40
N PHE A 37 -11.26 -16.64 4.14
CA PHE A 37 -10.42 -15.46 4.37
C PHE A 37 -10.64 -14.80 5.74
N THR A 38 -11.65 -15.18 6.50
CA THR A 38 -12.04 -14.44 7.71
C THR A 38 -12.26 -15.31 8.96
N GLY A 39 -12.30 -16.64 8.80
CA GLY A 39 -12.57 -17.57 9.88
C GLY A 39 -14.06 -17.68 10.23
N ASP A 40 -14.37 -18.37 11.35
CA ASP A 40 -15.70 -18.87 11.69
C ASP A 40 -16.44 -18.05 12.76
N ARG A 41 -15.75 -17.14 13.47
CA ARG A 41 -16.37 -16.30 14.50
C ARG A 41 -17.14 -15.14 13.87
N GLU A 42 -18.12 -14.62 14.60
CA GLU A 42 -18.89 -13.44 14.17
C GLU A 42 -18.01 -12.20 14.11
N ASN A 43 -17.24 -11.94 15.18
CA ASN A 43 -16.38 -10.78 15.28
C ASN A 43 -14.93 -11.08 14.85
N LYS A 44 -14.27 -10.10 14.27
CA LYS A 44 -12.89 -10.18 13.80
C LYS A 44 -12.04 -9.06 14.39
N ILE A 45 -10.78 -9.40 14.67
CA ILE A 45 -9.71 -8.44 14.84
C ILE A 45 -8.89 -8.49 13.54
N LEU A 46 -9.07 -7.50 12.67
CA LEU A 46 -8.25 -7.37 11.48
C LEU A 46 -6.99 -6.58 11.82
N MET A 47 -5.85 -7.26 11.81
CA MET A 47 -4.54 -6.62 11.95
C MET A 47 -3.93 -6.40 10.57
N LEU A 48 -3.78 -5.13 10.21
CA LEU A 48 -3.06 -4.70 9.03
C LEU A 48 -1.65 -4.28 9.45
N ILE A 49 -0.66 -5.06 9.05
CA ILE A 49 0.74 -4.82 9.37
C ILE A 49 1.41 -4.26 8.13
N ASP A 50 1.75 -2.98 8.15
CA ASP A 50 2.36 -2.26 7.04
C ASP A 50 3.71 -2.86 6.68
N GLY A 51 3.92 -3.13 5.38
CA GLY A 51 5.15 -3.70 4.86
C GLY A 51 5.32 -5.22 5.04
N PHE A 52 4.42 -5.91 5.73
CA PHE A 52 4.59 -7.33 6.06
C PHE A 52 4.42 -8.25 4.84
N GLY A 53 5.40 -8.26 3.94
CA GLY A 53 5.42 -9.11 2.76
C GLY A 53 5.48 -10.61 3.08
N PHE A 54 4.97 -11.45 2.17
CA PHE A 54 4.95 -12.90 2.36
C PHE A 54 6.37 -13.49 2.44
N ASN A 55 7.34 -12.94 1.70
CA ASN A 55 8.73 -13.40 1.75
C ASN A 55 9.42 -13.01 3.06
N LEU A 56 9.09 -11.87 3.69
CA LEU A 56 9.55 -11.53 5.03
C LEU A 56 9.07 -12.58 6.05
N LEU A 57 7.78 -12.94 6.00
CA LEU A 57 7.22 -13.99 6.86
C LEU A 57 7.94 -15.34 6.65
N ARG A 58 8.22 -15.74 5.41
CA ARG A 58 8.98 -16.96 5.11
C ARG A 58 10.41 -16.88 5.65
N GLY A 59 11.04 -15.72 5.50
CA GLY A 59 12.36 -15.45 6.07
C GLY A 59 12.36 -15.59 7.59
N LEU A 60 11.38 -15.03 8.26
CA LEU A 60 11.18 -15.17 9.70
C LEU A 60 10.94 -16.64 10.11
N GLN A 61 10.06 -17.35 9.40
CA GLN A 61 9.83 -18.77 9.66
C GLN A 61 11.12 -19.60 9.56
N SER A 62 12.01 -19.28 8.63
CA SER A 62 13.27 -20.02 8.48
C SER A 62 14.24 -19.81 9.65
N ARG A 63 14.14 -18.67 10.35
CA ARG A 63 15.07 -18.24 11.42
C ARG A 63 14.49 -18.40 12.83
N SER A 64 13.15 -18.45 13.00
CA SER A 64 12.49 -18.47 14.30
C SER A 64 11.62 -19.72 14.50
N MET A 65 12.02 -20.58 15.44
CA MET A 65 11.18 -21.71 15.88
C MET A 65 9.90 -21.23 16.55
N LYS A 66 9.96 -20.12 17.30
CA LYS A 66 8.82 -19.52 17.98
C LYS A 66 7.75 -19.07 16.98
N ALA A 67 8.16 -18.41 15.88
CA ALA A 67 7.24 -18.03 14.82
C ALA A 67 6.56 -19.25 14.17
N LYS A 68 7.31 -20.34 13.94
CA LYS A 68 6.75 -21.61 13.45
C LYS A 68 5.70 -22.20 14.40
N GLU A 69 5.97 -22.20 15.68
CA GLU A 69 5.06 -22.72 16.71
C GLU A 69 3.77 -21.89 16.78
N ILE A 70 3.87 -20.57 16.67
CA ILE A 70 2.71 -19.68 16.65
C ILE A 70 1.87 -19.94 15.41
N LEU A 71 2.49 -19.98 14.24
CA LEU A 71 1.81 -20.21 12.96
C LEU A 71 1.21 -21.62 12.83
N ALA A 72 1.71 -22.60 13.59
CA ALA A 72 1.08 -23.93 13.65
C ALA A 72 -0.34 -23.92 14.24
N ASN A 73 -0.74 -22.85 14.91
CA ASN A 73 -2.09 -22.63 15.44
C ASN A 73 -2.99 -21.82 14.51
N ALA A 74 -2.52 -21.46 13.32
CA ALA A 74 -3.21 -20.60 12.37
C ALA A 74 -3.37 -21.26 11.00
N SER A 75 -4.35 -20.82 10.25
CA SER A 75 -4.37 -20.99 8.80
C SER A 75 -3.45 -19.94 8.17
N LEU A 76 -2.58 -20.36 7.26
CA LEU A 76 -1.68 -19.48 6.52
C LEU A 76 -1.89 -19.65 5.01
N ASP A 77 -2.17 -18.57 4.33
CA ASP A 77 -2.24 -18.51 2.87
C ASP A 77 -1.44 -17.30 2.34
N MET A 78 -1.13 -17.31 1.06
CA MET A 78 -0.56 -16.20 0.32
C MET A 78 -1.66 -15.59 -0.54
N ILE A 79 -1.87 -14.29 -0.38
CA ILE A 79 -2.82 -13.50 -1.15
C ILE A 79 -2.10 -12.35 -1.85
N THR A 80 -2.79 -11.59 -2.70
CA THR A 80 -2.22 -10.39 -3.30
C THR A 80 -2.76 -9.13 -2.65
N THR A 81 -1.99 -8.05 -2.76
CA THR A 81 -2.51 -6.71 -2.51
C THR A 81 -3.10 -6.10 -3.79
N VAL A 82 -3.67 -4.89 -3.70
CA VAL A 82 -4.08 -4.09 -4.86
C VAL A 82 -2.86 -3.42 -5.49
N PHE A 83 -3.01 -2.92 -6.73
CA PHE A 83 -1.95 -2.18 -7.42
C PHE A 83 -2.38 -0.74 -7.70
N PRO A 84 -1.51 0.27 -7.47
CA PRO A 84 -0.14 0.20 -6.92
C PRO A 84 -0.08 -0.28 -5.47
N SER A 85 0.97 -1.04 -5.13
CA SER A 85 1.19 -1.62 -3.81
C SER A 85 1.78 -0.60 -2.83
N THR A 86 1.04 0.49 -2.61
CA THR A 86 1.41 1.56 -1.67
C THR A 86 0.37 1.67 -0.57
N THR A 87 0.79 2.04 0.63
CA THR A 87 -0.09 2.23 1.79
C THR A 87 -1.32 3.07 1.44
N LEU A 88 -1.14 4.20 0.74
CA LEU A 88 -2.27 5.09 0.39
C LEU A 88 -3.28 4.44 -0.55
N SER A 89 -2.82 3.76 -1.61
CA SER A 89 -3.71 3.07 -2.56
C SER A 89 -4.46 1.93 -1.89
N VAL A 90 -3.74 1.14 -1.07
CA VAL A 90 -4.32 0.00 -0.37
C VAL A 90 -5.31 0.45 0.70
N MET A 91 -4.92 1.37 1.60
CA MET A 91 -5.80 1.88 2.64
C MET A 91 -7.05 2.55 2.05
N SER A 92 -6.88 3.32 0.96
CA SER A 92 -8.03 3.89 0.23
C SER A 92 -8.98 2.80 -0.27
N SER A 93 -8.43 1.69 -0.80
CA SER A 93 -9.25 0.56 -1.27
C SER A 93 -9.99 -0.13 -0.13
N LEU A 94 -9.29 -0.44 0.97
CA LEU A 94 -9.87 -1.16 2.10
C LEU A 94 -10.97 -0.35 2.78
N LEU A 95 -10.73 0.93 3.03
CA LEU A 95 -11.67 1.78 3.79
C LEU A 95 -12.84 2.28 2.94
N SER A 96 -12.64 2.49 1.63
CA SER A 96 -13.72 2.91 0.74
C SER A 96 -14.56 1.73 0.21
N GLY A 97 -13.97 0.54 0.08
CA GLY A 97 -14.58 -0.58 -0.64
C GLY A 97 -14.56 -0.41 -2.17
N MET A 98 -13.72 0.50 -2.67
CA MET A 98 -13.48 0.77 -4.08
C MET A 98 -12.07 0.30 -4.46
N LEU A 99 -11.83 0.00 -5.72
CA LEU A 99 -10.49 -0.31 -6.24
C LEU A 99 -9.83 0.96 -6.81
N PRO A 100 -8.49 0.95 -7.03
CA PRO A 100 -7.76 2.12 -7.51
C PRO A 100 -8.32 2.76 -8.78
N SER A 101 -8.90 1.97 -9.70
CA SER A 101 -9.60 2.52 -10.87
C SER A 101 -10.81 3.40 -10.52
N GLU A 102 -11.42 3.18 -9.36
CA GLU A 102 -12.61 3.92 -8.91
C GLU A 102 -12.24 5.11 -8.04
N HIS A 103 -11.42 4.90 -7.00
CA HIS A 103 -11.06 5.99 -6.08
C HIS A 103 -9.95 6.91 -6.59
N GLY A 104 -9.09 6.45 -7.53
CA GLY A 104 -8.06 7.27 -8.15
C GLY A 104 -6.89 7.65 -7.26
N VAL A 105 -6.73 7.05 -6.08
CA VAL A 105 -5.52 7.19 -5.25
C VAL A 105 -4.51 6.14 -5.71
N ILE A 106 -3.46 6.57 -6.40
CA ILE A 106 -2.56 5.66 -7.14
C ILE A 106 -1.08 5.85 -6.79
N GLY A 107 -0.79 6.59 -5.76
CA GLY A 107 0.58 6.84 -5.30
C GLY A 107 0.61 7.95 -4.29
N ASP A 108 1.81 8.27 -3.88
CA ASP A 108 2.05 9.30 -2.87
C ASP A 108 1.97 10.70 -3.47
N ILE A 109 2.35 10.82 -4.75
CA ILE A 109 2.17 12.03 -5.55
C ILE A 109 1.17 11.76 -6.65
N GLN A 110 0.25 12.69 -6.83
CA GLN A 110 -0.69 12.62 -7.95
C GLN A 110 -1.27 14.00 -8.29
N PRO A 111 -1.87 14.16 -9.48
CA PRO A 111 -2.64 15.35 -9.83
C PRO A 111 -3.86 15.52 -8.92
N VAL A 112 -4.10 16.74 -8.46
CA VAL A 112 -5.29 17.10 -7.67
C VAL A 112 -5.96 18.32 -8.31
N GLY A 113 -6.73 18.09 -9.36
CA GLY A 113 -7.48 19.12 -10.07
C GLY A 113 -6.66 20.39 -10.36
N ARG A 114 -7.15 21.57 -9.92
CA ARG A 114 -6.48 22.87 -10.13
C ARG A 114 -5.18 23.06 -9.34
N PHE A 115 -4.89 22.20 -8.38
CA PHE A 115 -3.72 22.35 -7.51
C PHE A 115 -2.45 21.72 -8.12
N GLY A 116 -2.58 20.99 -9.23
CA GLY A 116 -1.44 20.33 -9.88
C GLY A 116 -1.00 19.06 -9.17
N LEU A 117 0.31 18.78 -9.21
CA LEU A 117 0.88 17.63 -8.51
C LEU A 117 1.00 17.93 -7.02
N MET A 118 0.48 17.03 -6.19
CA MET A 118 0.48 17.16 -4.75
C MET A 118 1.00 15.90 -4.06
N ASN A 119 1.66 16.12 -2.95
CA ASN A 119 1.93 15.10 -1.96
C ASN A 119 0.65 14.78 -1.17
N ILE A 120 0.14 13.57 -1.30
CA ILE A 120 -1.14 13.17 -0.73
C ILE A 120 -1.06 12.93 0.78
N TRP A 121 0.11 12.53 1.30
CA TRP A 121 0.31 12.35 2.73
C TRP A 121 0.11 13.64 3.53
N TYR A 122 0.63 14.75 2.98
CA TYR A 122 0.66 16.04 3.66
C TYR A 122 -0.29 17.07 3.06
N LEU A 123 -0.93 16.76 1.93
CA LEU A 123 -1.73 17.70 1.12
C LEU A 123 -0.93 18.98 0.83
N SER A 124 0.33 18.81 0.50
CA SER A 124 1.25 19.90 0.18
C SER A 124 1.51 19.96 -1.33
N GLU A 125 1.83 21.14 -1.80
CA GLU A 125 2.37 21.30 -3.15
C GLU A 125 3.66 20.50 -3.29
N LEU A 126 3.89 19.92 -4.48
CA LEU A 126 5.08 19.10 -4.73
C LEU A 126 6.38 19.90 -4.60
N PHE A 127 6.37 21.17 -5.02
CA PHE A 127 7.52 22.05 -5.02
C PHE A 127 7.47 23.13 -3.92
N GLY A 128 6.75 22.91 -2.85
CA GLY A 128 6.61 23.87 -1.76
C GLY A 128 6.30 23.21 -0.42
N ASP A 129 6.80 23.82 0.65
CA ASP A 129 6.51 23.42 2.05
C ASP A 129 5.08 23.81 2.49
N ARG A 130 4.24 24.30 1.58
CA ARG A 130 2.91 24.78 1.92
C ARG A 130 1.91 23.65 1.87
N THR A 131 1.37 23.31 3.03
CA THR A 131 0.09 22.61 3.10
C THR A 131 -0.95 23.50 2.43
N VAL A 132 -1.63 23.00 1.40
CA VAL A 132 -2.66 23.78 0.70
C VAL A 132 -3.94 23.70 1.53
N ALA A 133 -4.21 24.75 2.28
CA ALA A 133 -5.35 24.81 3.22
C ALA A 133 -6.73 24.62 2.58
N ASP A 134 -6.83 24.86 1.27
CA ASP A 134 -8.08 24.81 0.52
C ASP A 134 -8.32 23.47 -0.22
N VAL A 135 -7.46 22.46 -0.01
CA VAL A 135 -7.71 21.13 -0.55
C VAL A 135 -8.74 20.44 0.31
N ASP A 136 -9.90 20.21 -0.26
CA ASP A 136 -10.89 19.34 0.35
C ASP A 136 -10.38 17.90 0.29
N TYR A 137 -10.33 17.22 1.43
CA TYR A 137 -9.97 15.80 1.50
C TYR A 137 -10.80 14.94 0.55
N ASP A 138 -12.06 15.29 0.33
CA ASP A 138 -12.96 14.57 -0.57
C ASP A 138 -12.52 14.66 -2.05
N MET A 139 -11.67 15.63 -2.40
CA MET A 139 -11.05 15.69 -3.74
C MET A 139 -10.00 14.59 -3.95
N VAL A 140 -9.33 14.18 -2.89
CA VAL A 140 -8.23 13.24 -2.90
C VAL A 140 -8.68 11.87 -2.40
N TYR A 141 -9.40 11.85 -1.28
CA TYR A 141 -9.80 10.64 -0.60
C TYR A 141 -11.23 10.24 -1.00
N PRO A 142 -11.49 8.98 -1.33
CA PRO A 142 -12.80 8.55 -1.80
C PRO A 142 -13.86 8.63 -0.70
N THR A 143 -15.11 8.78 -1.09
CA THR A 143 -16.25 8.62 -0.19
C THR A 143 -16.23 7.22 0.44
N ASN A 144 -16.19 7.14 1.75
CA ASN A 144 -15.87 5.95 2.51
C ASN A 144 -17.10 5.04 2.72
N TYR A 145 -17.44 4.24 1.72
CA TYR A 145 -18.58 3.32 1.81
C TYR A 145 -18.38 2.23 2.87
N ASN A 146 -17.19 1.62 2.94
CA ASN A 146 -16.89 0.66 3.99
C ASN A 146 -16.88 1.31 5.37
N LEU A 147 -16.29 2.51 5.51
CA LEU A 147 -16.28 3.22 6.80
C LEU A 147 -17.67 3.49 7.33
N GLN A 148 -18.65 3.86 6.48
CA GLN A 148 -20.05 4.03 6.92
C GLN A 148 -20.62 2.73 7.50
N LYS A 149 -20.35 1.58 6.87
CA LYS A 149 -20.76 0.26 7.40
C LYS A 149 -20.05 -0.07 8.71
N MET A 150 -18.74 0.21 8.77
CA MET A 150 -17.94 -0.04 9.97
C MET A 150 -18.46 0.79 11.15
N GLN A 151 -18.78 2.08 10.94
CA GLN A 151 -19.39 2.94 11.95
C GLN A 151 -20.76 2.39 12.41
N ALA A 152 -21.62 2.01 11.47
CA ALA A 152 -22.94 1.45 11.78
C ALA A 152 -22.82 0.12 12.57
N ALA A 153 -21.79 -0.67 12.33
CA ALA A 153 -21.49 -1.91 13.03
C ALA A 153 -20.57 -1.73 14.26
N LYS A 154 -20.38 -0.48 14.73
CA LYS A 154 -19.59 -0.13 15.92
C LYS A 154 -18.16 -0.67 15.90
N TRP A 155 -17.47 -0.59 14.77
CA TRP A 155 -16.05 -0.98 14.71
C TRP A 155 -15.20 -0.03 15.56
N ILE A 156 -14.14 -0.58 16.13
CA ILE A 156 -13.08 0.19 16.79
C ILE A 156 -11.84 0.20 15.90
N GLY A 157 -11.23 1.37 15.73
CA GLY A 157 -9.91 1.53 15.13
C GLY A 157 -8.84 1.59 16.21
N ILE A 158 -7.76 0.82 16.07
CA ILE A 158 -6.58 0.91 16.95
C ILE A 158 -5.40 1.33 16.08
N PHE A 159 -4.92 2.55 16.31
CA PHE A 159 -3.92 3.19 15.45
C PHE A 159 -2.72 3.71 16.25
N PRO A 160 -1.52 3.77 15.64
CA PRO A 160 -0.38 4.39 16.29
C PRO A 160 -0.63 5.90 16.47
N GLN A 161 -0.24 6.42 17.61
CA GLN A 161 -0.38 7.84 17.96
C GLN A 161 0.31 8.76 16.94
N SER A 162 1.34 8.29 16.24
CA SER A 162 2.05 9.04 15.22
C SER A 162 1.17 9.46 14.03
N LEU A 163 0.12 8.69 13.69
CA LEU A 163 -0.77 9.01 12.55
C LEU A 163 -1.52 10.33 12.72
N GLN A 164 -1.76 10.81 13.95
CA GLN A 164 -2.40 12.10 14.19
C GLN A 164 -1.63 13.29 13.62
N TYR A 165 -0.31 13.15 13.44
CA TYR A 165 0.54 14.22 12.88
C TYR A 165 0.53 14.29 11.36
N ILE A 166 -0.02 13.28 10.70
CA ILE A 166 -0.14 13.21 9.25
C ILE A 166 -1.58 13.59 8.86
N PRO A 167 -1.81 14.58 7.97
CA PRO A 167 -3.15 15.02 7.61
C PRO A 167 -4.10 13.88 7.18
N ILE A 168 -3.65 12.99 6.30
CA ILE A 168 -4.46 11.85 5.86
C ILE A 168 -4.69 10.85 7.00
N GLY A 169 -3.71 10.65 7.87
CA GLY A 169 -3.83 9.82 9.06
C GLY A 169 -4.94 10.31 9.99
N ARG A 170 -4.97 11.62 10.28
CA ARG A 170 -6.07 12.25 11.04
C ARG A 170 -7.43 11.99 10.40
N ARG A 171 -7.52 12.08 9.07
CA ARG A 171 -8.76 11.81 8.35
C ARG A 171 -9.21 10.36 8.54
N ILE A 172 -8.29 9.39 8.37
CA ILE A 172 -8.56 7.97 8.59
C ILE A 172 -9.02 7.72 10.02
N MET A 173 -8.29 8.26 11.00
CA MET A 173 -8.61 8.08 12.42
C MET A 173 -9.96 8.73 12.80
N SER A 174 -10.32 9.86 12.20
CA SER A 174 -11.57 10.57 12.54
C SER A 174 -12.83 9.84 12.09
N ASP A 175 -12.73 8.92 11.16
CA ASP A 175 -13.88 8.22 10.59
C ASP A 175 -14.31 6.98 11.39
N LEU A 176 -13.50 6.54 12.36
CA LEU A 176 -13.84 5.45 13.27
C LEU A 176 -13.72 5.91 14.73
N HIS A 177 -14.48 5.27 15.64
CA HIS A 177 -14.11 5.36 17.04
C HIS A 177 -12.74 4.74 17.22
N ASN A 178 -11.74 5.53 17.62
CA ASN A 178 -10.37 5.08 17.67
C ASN A 178 -9.80 5.07 19.08
N VAL A 179 -8.86 4.14 19.30
CA VAL A 179 -8.00 4.05 20.45
C VAL A 179 -6.56 4.08 19.96
N GLU A 180 -5.72 4.85 20.63
CA GLU A 180 -4.32 5.02 20.23
C GLU A 180 -3.38 4.13 21.03
N TYR A 181 -2.28 3.72 20.41
CA TYR A 181 -1.15 3.07 21.08
C TYR A 181 0.17 3.79 20.73
N SER A 182 1.19 3.64 21.57
CA SER A 182 2.48 4.29 21.37
C SER A 182 3.57 3.33 20.89
N THR A 183 3.54 2.08 21.33
CA THR A 183 4.55 1.06 21.00
C THR A 183 3.91 -0.30 20.81
N ILE A 184 4.61 -1.23 20.17
CA ILE A 184 4.14 -2.62 20.05
C ILE A 184 3.89 -3.29 21.41
N LYS A 185 4.62 -2.88 22.44
CA LYS A 185 4.46 -3.40 23.79
C LYS A 185 3.14 -2.96 24.42
N ASP A 186 2.69 -1.74 24.12
CA ASP A 186 1.41 -1.22 24.60
C ASP A 186 0.25 -1.83 23.83
N LEU A 187 0.47 -2.14 22.53
CA LEU A 187 -0.57 -2.57 21.59
C LEU A 187 -1.36 -3.79 22.11
N HIS A 188 -0.68 -4.80 22.67
CA HIS A 188 -1.36 -5.97 23.22
C HIS A 188 -2.34 -5.59 24.34
N GLY A 189 -1.89 -4.75 25.28
CA GLY A 189 -2.73 -4.28 26.40
C GLY A 189 -3.91 -3.44 25.94
N VAL A 190 -3.72 -2.62 24.90
CA VAL A 190 -4.78 -1.81 24.28
C VAL A 190 -5.83 -2.71 23.63
N ILE A 191 -5.42 -3.69 22.81
CA ILE A 191 -6.35 -4.65 22.20
C ILE A 191 -7.12 -5.44 23.25
N ASP A 192 -6.43 -5.96 24.26
CA ASP A 192 -7.07 -6.70 25.35
C ASP A 192 -8.07 -5.84 26.14
N SER A 193 -7.80 -4.55 26.34
CA SER A 193 -8.73 -3.63 26.99
C SER A 193 -9.99 -3.44 26.15
N VAL A 194 -9.82 -3.18 24.86
CA VAL A 194 -10.95 -3.03 23.92
C VAL A 194 -11.79 -4.30 23.88
N ILE A 195 -11.18 -5.49 23.79
CA ILE A 195 -11.90 -6.77 23.80
C ILE A 195 -12.75 -6.93 25.09
N ARG A 196 -12.22 -6.55 26.25
CA ARG A 196 -12.91 -6.69 27.53
C ARG A 196 -14.06 -5.72 27.74
N GLU A 197 -14.00 -4.55 27.13
CA GLU A 197 -15.09 -3.55 27.16
C GLU A 197 -16.36 -4.06 26.47
N GLY A 198 -16.23 -4.91 25.47
CA GLY A 198 -17.25 -5.87 25.03
C GLY A 198 -18.49 -5.35 24.29
N ASP A 199 -18.66 -4.04 24.07
CA ASP A 199 -19.82 -3.48 23.33
C ASP A 199 -19.45 -3.02 21.91
N HIS A 200 -18.58 -3.82 21.25
CA HIS A 200 -18.05 -3.47 19.93
C HIS A 200 -18.33 -4.57 18.92
N GLY A 201 -18.31 -4.18 17.63
CA GLY A 201 -18.24 -5.07 16.50
C GLY A 201 -16.81 -5.56 16.25
N ASN A 202 -16.35 -5.46 15.00
CA ASN A 202 -14.99 -5.81 14.63
C ASN A 202 -13.98 -4.74 15.08
N ILE A 203 -12.71 -5.13 15.16
CA ILE A 203 -11.59 -4.26 15.51
C ILE A 203 -10.64 -4.19 14.31
N LEU A 204 -10.31 -2.97 13.88
CA LEU A 204 -9.25 -2.73 12.87
C LEU A 204 -8.00 -2.24 13.59
N VAL A 205 -6.91 -2.98 13.49
CA VAL A 205 -5.61 -2.60 14.05
C VAL A 205 -4.67 -2.30 12.88
N TYR A 206 -4.04 -1.13 12.86
CA TYR A 206 -2.98 -0.80 11.92
C TYR A 206 -1.65 -0.67 12.66
N TYR A 207 -0.61 -1.33 12.14
CA TYR A 207 0.74 -1.32 12.70
C TYR A 207 1.75 -0.93 11.61
N GLY A 208 2.37 0.25 11.75
CA GLY A 208 3.21 0.88 10.71
C GLY A 208 4.71 0.83 10.96
N ASP A 209 5.18 0.41 12.16
CA ASP A 209 6.61 0.52 12.49
C ASP A 209 7.47 -0.48 11.69
N LEU A 210 6.89 -1.56 11.16
CA LEU A 210 7.63 -2.55 10.37
C LEU A 210 8.05 -1.96 9.03
N ASP A 211 7.13 -1.33 8.29
CA ASP A 211 7.41 -0.60 7.05
C ASP A 211 8.51 0.45 7.25
N HIS A 212 8.39 1.27 8.30
CA HIS A 212 9.43 2.26 8.61
C HIS A 212 10.80 1.62 8.89
N THR A 213 10.82 0.49 9.61
CA THR A 213 12.06 -0.26 9.89
C THR A 213 12.67 -0.82 8.61
N GLU A 214 11.85 -1.34 7.71
CA GLU A 214 12.31 -1.84 6.42
C GLU A 214 12.88 -0.72 5.55
N HIS A 215 12.23 0.42 5.47
CA HIS A 215 12.77 1.60 4.78
C HIS A 215 14.15 2.02 5.28
N MET A 216 14.38 1.98 6.60
CA MET A 216 15.62 2.44 7.22
C MET A 216 16.75 1.39 7.19
N HIS A 217 16.41 0.11 7.29
CA HIS A 217 17.40 -0.95 7.47
C HIS A 217 17.39 -1.98 6.32
N GLY A 218 16.36 -1.96 5.48
CA GLY A 218 16.10 -2.91 4.40
C GLY A 218 15.21 -4.07 4.85
N TYR A 219 14.39 -4.50 3.92
CA TYR A 219 13.60 -5.71 4.14
C TYR A 219 14.55 -6.91 4.27
N MET A 220 14.21 -7.88 5.12
CA MET A 220 15.08 -9.03 5.47
C MET A 220 16.36 -8.67 6.26
N SER A 221 16.54 -7.43 6.72
CA SER A 221 17.57 -7.07 7.69
C SER A 221 17.35 -7.75 9.04
N GLU A 222 18.38 -7.75 9.91
CA GLU A 222 18.22 -8.28 11.26
C GLU A 222 17.21 -7.47 12.08
N GLU A 223 17.15 -6.16 11.86
CA GLU A 223 16.19 -5.24 12.49
C GLU A 223 14.76 -5.57 12.07
N SER A 224 14.51 -5.71 10.76
CA SER A 224 13.19 -6.04 10.22
C SER A 224 12.72 -7.43 10.67
N ILE A 225 13.61 -8.43 10.64
CA ILE A 225 13.31 -9.78 11.12
C ILE A 225 13.04 -9.78 12.64
N SER A 226 13.83 -9.01 13.42
CA SER A 226 13.60 -8.90 14.87
C SER A 226 12.23 -8.29 15.19
N LEU A 227 11.88 -7.20 14.50
CA LEU A 227 10.58 -6.55 14.71
C LEU A 227 9.41 -7.44 14.23
N ALA A 228 9.57 -8.13 13.10
CA ALA A 228 8.58 -9.12 12.66
C ALA A 228 8.43 -10.28 13.67
N ALA A 229 9.49 -10.67 14.37
CA ALA A 229 9.42 -11.66 15.45
C ALA A 229 8.63 -11.12 16.66
N GLU A 230 8.80 -9.85 17.03
CA GLU A 230 8.00 -9.20 18.09
C GLU A 230 6.52 -9.14 17.71
N VAL A 231 6.20 -8.84 16.45
CA VAL A 231 4.82 -8.89 15.92
C VAL A 231 4.26 -10.32 16.04
N MET A 232 5.03 -11.35 15.70
CA MET A 232 4.58 -12.74 15.86
C MET A 232 4.34 -13.11 17.32
N GLU A 233 5.16 -12.62 18.24
CA GLU A 233 4.94 -12.84 19.68
C GLU A 233 3.66 -12.14 20.19
N LEU A 234 3.40 -10.92 19.72
CA LEU A 234 2.15 -10.23 19.97
C LEU A 234 0.95 -11.08 19.53
N LEU A 235 0.99 -11.60 18.28
CA LEU A 235 -0.06 -12.48 17.75
C LEU A 235 -0.22 -13.76 18.57
N GLY A 236 0.89 -14.38 18.97
CA GLY A 236 0.91 -15.58 19.81
C GLY A 236 0.29 -15.37 21.19
N ASN A 237 0.38 -14.17 21.76
CA ASN A 237 -0.26 -13.80 23.01
C ASN A 237 -1.73 -13.42 22.83
N LEU A 238 -2.05 -12.76 21.70
CA LEU A 238 -3.37 -12.21 21.45
C LEU A 238 -4.41 -13.27 21.07
N TYR A 239 -4.05 -14.25 20.19
CA TYR A 239 -5.07 -15.11 19.58
C TYR A 239 -5.89 -15.91 20.60
N THR A 240 -5.29 -16.34 21.70
CA THR A 240 -5.99 -17.10 22.74
C THR A 240 -7.00 -16.22 23.47
N SER A 241 -6.62 -15.00 23.85
CA SER A 241 -7.50 -14.02 24.49
C SER A 241 -8.65 -13.63 23.55
N ALA A 242 -8.34 -13.30 22.31
CA ALA A 242 -9.30 -12.96 21.28
C ALA A 242 -10.34 -14.08 21.07
N ARG A 243 -9.88 -15.32 20.90
CA ARG A 243 -10.74 -16.48 20.67
C ARG A 243 -11.68 -16.78 21.83
N ASN A 244 -11.19 -16.63 23.06
CA ASN A 244 -12.01 -16.80 24.27
C ASN A 244 -13.11 -15.74 24.41
N ASN A 245 -12.93 -14.58 23.76
CA ASN A 245 -13.89 -13.48 23.71
C ASN A 245 -14.70 -13.42 22.40
N GLY A 246 -14.67 -14.48 21.59
CA GLY A 246 -15.53 -14.59 20.41
C GLY A 246 -14.97 -13.97 19.13
N TYR A 247 -13.66 -13.62 19.07
CA TYR A 247 -13.01 -13.07 17.89
C TYR A 247 -12.15 -14.11 17.17
N ASN A 248 -12.09 -14.04 15.83
CA ASN A 248 -10.91 -14.49 15.07
C ASN A 248 -9.91 -13.34 14.96
N VAL A 249 -8.62 -13.66 14.99
CA VAL A 249 -7.56 -12.73 14.59
C VAL A 249 -7.21 -13.00 13.13
N VAL A 250 -7.46 -12.01 12.30
CA VAL A 250 -7.16 -12.05 10.85
C VAL A 250 -6.02 -11.07 10.61
N VAL A 251 -4.88 -11.57 10.13
CA VAL A 251 -3.67 -10.76 9.92
C VAL A 251 -3.34 -10.75 8.43
N THR A 252 -3.10 -9.55 7.91
CA THR A 252 -2.59 -9.35 6.55
C THR A 252 -1.74 -8.09 6.50
N ALA A 253 -1.24 -7.75 5.32
CA ALA A 253 -0.47 -6.54 5.07
C ALA A 253 -1.15 -5.69 3.99
N ASP A 254 -0.68 -4.48 3.84
CA ASP A 254 -0.99 -3.65 2.67
C ASP A 254 -0.05 -3.97 1.51
N HIS A 255 1.25 -4.16 1.72
CA HIS A 255 2.24 -4.56 0.73
C HIS A 255 3.44 -5.26 1.39
N GLY A 256 4.42 -5.63 0.59
CA GLY A 256 5.76 -5.97 1.03
C GLY A 256 6.79 -5.02 0.40
N HIS A 257 8.07 -5.31 0.50
CA HIS A 257 9.18 -4.43 0.14
C HIS A 257 10.21 -5.08 -0.77
N VAL A 258 10.99 -4.23 -1.47
CA VAL A 258 12.20 -4.62 -2.19
C VAL A 258 13.37 -3.75 -1.78
N ASN A 259 14.55 -4.36 -1.53
CA ASN A 259 15.77 -3.61 -1.34
C ASN A 259 16.24 -3.04 -2.67
N VAL A 260 16.58 -1.76 -2.70
CA VAL A 260 17.14 -1.06 -3.87
C VAL A 260 18.54 -0.58 -3.53
N LYS A 261 19.56 -1.15 -4.18
CA LYS A 261 20.96 -0.72 -4.02
C LYS A 261 21.21 0.57 -4.82
N ASP A 262 22.29 1.28 -4.48
CA ASP A 262 22.65 2.52 -5.17
C ASP A 262 22.83 2.35 -6.69
N SER A 263 23.40 1.22 -7.13
CA SER A 263 23.56 0.90 -8.55
C SER A 263 22.25 0.59 -9.28
N GLU A 264 21.19 0.28 -8.54
CA GLU A 264 19.86 -0.06 -9.04
C GLU A 264 18.92 1.16 -9.08
N PHE A 265 19.40 2.29 -8.56
CA PHE A 265 18.68 3.56 -8.57
C PHE A 265 18.97 4.32 -9.87
N LYS A 266 17.92 4.61 -10.64
CA LYS A 266 18.00 5.37 -11.89
C LYS A 266 17.22 6.66 -11.77
N ALA A 267 17.81 7.76 -12.16
CA ALA A 267 17.17 9.06 -12.11
C ALA A 267 17.24 9.77 -13.46
N PHE A 268 16.27 10.62 -13.71
CA PHE A 268 16.25 11.57 -14.82
C PHE A 268 15.63 12.89 -14.33
N ASP A 269 15.87 13.97 -15.05
CA ASP A 269 15.37 15.31 -14.73
C ASP A 269 14.81 16.04 -15.94
N SER A 270 14.43 17.31 -15.80
CA SER A 270 13.85 18.12 -16.90
C SER A 270 14.80 18.33 -18.08
N SER A 271 16.09 18.08 -17.93
CA SER A 271 17.08 18.18 -19.00
C SER A 271 17.12 16.93 -19.91
N ASP A 272 16.54 15.82 -19.45
CA ASP A 272 16.52 14.56 -20.18
C ASP A 272 15.51 14.52 -21.32
N THR A 273 15.77 13.69 -22.30
CA THR A 273 14.91 13.58 -23.50
C THR A 273 13.52 13.14 -23.12
N LEU A 274 13.38 12.14 -22.25
CA LEU A 274 12.09 11.63 -21.78
C LEU A 274 11.24 12.75 -21.16
N ALA A 275 11.81 13.53 -20.22
CA ALA A 275 11.08 14.59 -19.54
C ALA A 275 10.57 15.68 -20.50
N ARG A 276 11.33 16.00 -21.56
CA ARG A 276 10.93 17.00 -22.58
C ARG A 276 9.71 16.58 -23.41
N LEU A 277 9.39 15.30 -23.47
CA LEU A 277 8.21 14.76 -24.16
C LEU A 277 6.96 14.80 -23.28
N LEU A 278 7.11 15.08 -21.98
CA LEU A 278 6.00 15.10 -21.02
C LEU A 278 5.39 16.50 -20.88
N ARG A 279 4.08 16.56 -20.59
CA ARG A 279 3.35 17.82 -20.31
C ARG A 279 3.67 18.40 -18.95
N ARG A 280 4.00 17.54 -18.00
CA ARG A 280 4.32 17.87 -16.60
C ARG A 280 5.31 16.82 -16.06
N PRO A 281 5.95 17.09 -14.93
CA PRO A 281 6.74 16.09 -14.23
C PRO A 281 5.94 14.81 -14.00
N PRO A 282 6.56 13.63 -14.02
CA PRO A 282 5.91 12.38 -13.69
C PRO A 282 5.48 12.34 -12.22
N TRP A 283 4.60 11.41 -11.87
CA TRP A 283 4.07 11.25 -10.52
C TRP A 283 3.89 9.77 -10.16
N GLY A 284 3.38 9.48 -8.97
CA GLY A 284 3.24 8.13 -8.43
C GLY A 284 4.24 7.86 -7.32
N ASN A 285 5.07 6.86 -7.49
CA ASN A 285 6.18 6.52 -6.62
C ASN A 285 7.36 5.91 -7.41
N PRO A 286 8.52 5.65 -6.78
CA PRO A 286 9.71 5.17 -7.49
C PRO A 286 9.58 3.79 -8.15
N ARG A 287 8.60 3.00 -7.74
CA ARG A 287 8.37 1.66 -8.28
C ARG A 287 7.29 1.65 -9.36
N THR A 288 6.38 2.64 -9.32
CA THR A 288 5.32 2.83 -10.31
C THR A 288 5.17 4.31 -10.62
N MET A 289 5.59 4.72 -11.80
CA MET A 289 5.60 6.10 -12.24
C MET A 289 4.60 6.31 -13.37
N PHE A 290 3.82 7.39 -13.27
CA PHE A 290 2.82 7.78 -14.26
C PHE A 290 3.33 8.97 -15.07
N PHE A 291 3.06 8.93 -16.37
CA PHE A 291 3.46 9.97 -17.33
C PHE A 291 2.26 10.55 -18.06
N GLU A 292 2.30 11.82 -18.35
CA GLU A 292 1.40 12.48 -19.29
C GLU A 292 2.23 13.02 -20.46
N SER A 293 2.19 12.32 -21.60
CA SER A 293 2.87 12.75 -22.83
C SER A 293 2.26 14.05 -23.39
N LYS A 294 3.05 14.82 -24.10
CA LYS A 294 2.53 15.87 -24.98
C LYS A 294 1.73 15.21 -26.10
N GLU A 295 0.74 15.93 -26.62
CA GLU A 295 -0.12 15.45 -27.70
C GLU A 295 0.71 15.08 -28.94
N GLY A 296 0.56 13.85 -29.42
CA GLY A 296 1.29 13.29 -30.55
C GLY A 296 2.70 12.76 -30.24
N GLU A 297 3.13 12.78 -28.97
CA GLU A 297 4.44 12.28 -28.56
C GLU A 297 4.37 10.91 -27.85
N GLU A 298 3.19 10.26 -27.82
CA GLU A 298 2.93 9.03 -27.06
C GLU A 298 3.88 7.90 -27.47
N GLU A 299 4.01 7.64 -28.78
CA GLU A 299 4.90 6.59 -29.30
C GLU A 299 6.37 6.87 -28.99
N LYS A 300 6.77 8.15 -29.05
CA LYS A 300 8.13 8.56 -28.76
C LYS A 300 8.48 8.48 -27.28
N VAL A 301 7.52 8.69 -26.40
CA VAL A 301 7.70 8.44 -24.94
C VAL A 301 7.99 6.96 -24.71
N GLU A 302 7.27 6.04 -25.36
CA GLU A 302 7.54 4.60 -25.25
C GLU A 302 8.94 4.24 -25.83
N GLU A 303 9.31 4.79 -26.99
CA GLU A 303 10.58 4.55 -27.63
C GLU A 303 11.75 4.99 -26.74
N VAL A 304 11.75 6.27 -26.31
CA VAL A 304 12.80 6.84 -25.46
C VAL A 304 12.87 6.14 -24.10
N PHE A 305 11.71 5.83 -23.49
CA PHE A 305 11.72 5.06 -22.24
C PHE A 305 12.37 3.69 -22.41
N ASN A 306 12.03 2.96 -23.47
CA ASN A 306 12.60 1.64 -23.72
C ASN A 306 14.11 1.70 -24.03
N GLU A 307 14.59 2.74 -24.70
CA GLU A 307 16.01 2.95 -24.97
C GLU A 307 16.81 3.30 -23.72
N GLU A 308 16.27 4.20 -22.86
CA GLU A 308 17.00 4.73 -21.70
C GLU A 308 16.77 3.93 -20.41
N PHE A 309 15.57 3.36 -20.24
CA PHE A 309 15.12 2.71 -18.98
C PHE A 309 14.58 1.28 -19.17
N GLY A 310 14.58 0.71 -20.37
CA GLY A 310 14.00 -0.59 -20.66
C GLY A 310 14.61 -1.75 -19.88
N ASP A 311 15.86 -1.66 -19.46
CA ASP A 311 16.52 -2.64 -18.60
C ASP A 311 16.03 -2.55 -17.14
N TYR A 312 15.56 -1.38 -16.72
CA TYR A 312 15.20 -1.05 -15.34
C TYR A 312 13.70 -1.09 -15.06
N GLY A 313 12.90 -0.91 -16.09
CA GLY A 313 11.44 -0.87 -16.00
C GLY A 313 10.75 -1.27 -17.30
N THR A 314 9.44 -1.39 -17.22
CA THR A 314 8.57 -1.64 -18.37
C THR A 314 7.50 -0.56 -18.45
N ILE A 315 7.35 0.04 -19.62
CA ILE A 315 6.32 1.06 -19.86
C ILE A 315 5.08 0.43 -20.52
N PHE A 316 3.91 0.91 -20.11
CA PHE A 316 2.59 0.48 -20.58
C PHE A 316 1.73 1.69 -20.92
N LYS A 317 0.81 1.57 -21.86
CA LYS A 317 -0.27 2.55 -22.03
C LYS A 317 -1.28 2.44 -20.90
N SER A 318 -1.61 3.54 -20.26
CA SER A 318 -2.54 3.56 -19.13
C SER A 318 -3.92 3.01 -19.49
N GLU A 319 -4.41 3.30 -20.71
CA GLU A 319 -5.69 2.79 -21.18
C GLU A 319 -5.73 1.26 -21.29
N GLU A 320 -4.63 0.65 -21.73
CA GLU A 320 -4.53 -0.80 -21.84
C GLU A 320 -4.51 -1.46 -20.46
N MET A 321 -3.75 -0.91 -19.50
CA MET A 321 -3.71 -1.38 -18.11
C MET A 321 -5.08 -1.28 -17.43
N LEU A 322 -5.79 -0.17 -17.66
CA LEU A 322 -7.16 0.04 -17.16
C LEU A 322 -8.15 -0.93 -17.82
N ALA A 323 -8.04 -1.14 -19.13
CA ALA A 323 -8.93 -2.06 -19.87
C ALA A 323 -8.75 -3.54 -19.44
N GLU A 324 -7.53 -3.95 -19.11
CA GLU A 324 -7.21 -5.28 -18.55
C GLU A 324 -7.66 -5.41 -17.08
N GLY A 325 -8.05 -4.30 -16.42
CA GLY A 325 -8.54 -4.29 -15.05
C GLY A 325 -7.44 -4.45 -14.00
N ILE A 326 -6.21 -4.04 -14.30
CA ILE A 326 -5.06 -4.12 -13.36
C ILE A 326 -5.30 -3.28 -12.11
N PHE A 327 -6.02 -2.16 -12.25
CA PHE A 327 -6.43 -1.27 -11.15
C PHE A 327 -7.84 -1.56 -10.62
N GLY A 328 -8.48 -2.62 -11.06
CA GLY A 328 -9.90 -2.89 -10.90
C GLY A 328 -10.66 -2.79 -12.22
N LYS A 329 -11.87 -3.36 -12.27
CA LYS A 329 -12.65 -3.47 -13.52
C LYS A 329 -13.49 -2.24 -13.86
N ALA A 330 -13.74 -1.37 -12.89
CA ALA A 330 -14.51 -0.16 -13.12
C ALA A 330 -13.70 0.85 -13.93
N LYS A 331 -14.36 1.61 -14.78
CA LYS A 331 -13.73 2.73 -15.47
C LYS A 331 -13.58 3.89 -14.51
N PRO A 332 -12.41 4.58 -14.50
CA PRO A 332 -12.24 5.79 -13.71
C PRO A 332 -13.31 6.85 -14.04
N GLN A 333 -13.80 7.51 -13.02
CA GLN A 333 -14.59 8.72 -13.21
C GLN A 333 -13.76 9.77 -13.95
N LYS A 334 -14.44 10.68 -14.67
CA LYS A 334 -13.75 11.66 -15.51
C LYS A 334 -12.69 12.48 -14.74
N GLU A 335 -13.03 12.88 -13.52
CA GLU A 335 -12.19 13.68 -12.62
C GLU A 335 -10.98 12.92 -12.09
N LYS A 336 -11.04 11.60 -12.08
CA LYS A 336 -9.96 10.71 -11.60
C LYS A 336 -9.11 10.13 -12.74
N ARG A 337 -9.58 10.30 -14.00
CA ARG A 337 -8.88 9.73 -15.18
C ARG A 337 -7.49 10.34 -15.38
N GLU A 338 -7.32 11.64 -15.08
CA GLU A 338 -6.04 12.31 -15.20
C GLU A 338 -4.94 11.72 -14.31
N ASN A 339 -5.32 11.10 -13.17
CA ASN A 339 -4.35 10.50 -12.25
C ASN A 339 -3.54 9.38 -12.91
N PHE A 340 -4.10 8.69 -13.89
CA PHE A 340 -3.45 7.58 -14.60
C PHE A 340 -2.56 8.03 -15.76
N GLY A 341 -2.60 9.31 -16.17
CA GLY A 341 -1.81 9.82 -17.29
C GLY A 341 -2.04 9.06 -18.61
N THR A 342 -1.07 9.13 -19.50
CA THR A 342 -1.06 8.39 -20.78
C THR A 342 -0.30 7.08 -20.66
N HIS A 343 0.77 7.04 -19.85
CA HIS A 343 1.64 5.89 -19.68
C HIS A 343 1.96 5.61 -18.22
N ILE A 344 2.31 4.37 -17.94
CA ILE A 344 2.71 3.87 -16.64
C ILE A 344 4.01 3.10 -16.81
N ALA A 345 5.05 3.48 -16.07
CA ALA A 345 6.28 2.71 -15.98
C ALA A 345 6.31 1.95 -14.65
N ILE A 346 6.64 0.66 -14.71
CA ILE A 346 6.76 -0.22 -13.54
C ILE A 346 8.21 -0.70 -13.48
N SER A 347 8.87 -0.48 -12.36
CA SER A 347 10.25 -0.90 -12.13
C SER A 347 10.37 -2.42 -12.04
N LYS A 348 11.38 -3.00 -12.69
CA LYS A 348 11.70 -4.43 -12.68
C LYS A 348 12.57 -4.80 -11.47
N GLY A 349 12.47 -6.03 -11.02
CA GLY A 349 13.35 -6.56 -9.97
C GLY A 349 13.52 -5.58 -8.80
N ASN A 350 14.74 -5.27 -8.46
CA ASN A 350 15.12 -4.32 -7.40
C ASN A 350 15.40 -2.90 -7.91
N TYR A 351 15.12 -2.58 -9.17
CA TYR A 351 15.35 -1.25 -9.70
C TYR A 351 14.32 -0.24 -9.19
N SER A 352 14.76 1.02 -9.12
CA SER A 352 13.92 2.18 -8.81
C SER A 352 14.18 3.26 -9.85
N ILE A 353 13.12 3.75 -10.50
CA ILE A 353 13.19 4.83 -11.50
C ILE A 353 12.62 6.09 -10.85
N ASN A 354 13.37 7.18 -10.91
CA ASN A 354 13.04 8.41 -10.22
C ASN A 354 13.15 9.63 -11.12
N TYR A 355 12.32 10.62 -10.84
CA TYR A 355 12.46 11.95 -11.41
C TYR A 355 13.03 12.88 -10.33
N ALA A 356 14.20 13.49 -10.58
CA ALA A 356 14.95 14.25 -9.59
C ALA A 356 15.36 15.62 -10.15
N GLU A 357 14.50 16.61 -10.05
CA GLU A 357 14.75 17.97 -10.53
C GLU A 357 15.60 18.76 -9.54
N GLY A 358 16.90 18.95 -9.86
CA GLY A 358 17.79 19.86 -9.14
C GLY A 358 17.88 19.65 -7.63
N GLY A 359 17.65 18.44 -7.15
CA GLY A 359 17.60 18.11 -5.73
C GLY A 359 16.29 18.52 -5.02
N GLN A 360 15.32 19.10 -5.72
CA GLN A 360 14.06 19.56 -5.11
C GLN A 360 13.04 18.42 -4.87
N TYR A 361 13.27 17.25 -5.44
CA TYR A 361 12.52 16.03 -5.12
C TYR A 361 13.08 15.26 -3.93
N GLU A 362 14.04 15.83 -3.25
CA GLU A 362 14.73 15.21 -2.13
C GLU A 362 13.82 14.57 -1.08
N PRO A 363 12.72 15.14 -0.62
CA PRO A 363 11.90 14.47 0.41
C PRO A 363 11.21 13.19 -0.07
N TRP A 364 11.15 12.99 -1.38
CA TRP A 364 10.29 11.98 -2.00
C TRP A 364 11.04 10.76 -2.51
N PHE A 365 12.12 11.04 -3.20
CA PHE A 365 12.94 10.03 -3.83
C PHE A 365 14.24 9.85 -3.06
N ASN A 366 14.23 10.31 -1.83
CA ASN A 366 15.48 10.58 -1.18
C ASN A 366 16.00 9.36 -0.45
N ARG A 367 16.82 8.63 -1.10
CA ARG A 367 17.90 7.96 -0.42
C ARG A 367 18.74 8.87 0.46
N LEU A 368 18.71 10.19 0.23
CA LEU A 368 19.25 11.19 1.13
C LEU A 368 18.54 11.17 2.49
N SER A 369 17.30 10.64 2.58
CA SER A 369 16.65 10.30 3.85
C SER A 369 17.19 9.01 4.48
N GLY A 370 18.07 8.27 3.79
CA GLY A 370 18.64 7.03 4.27
C GLY A 370 17.82 5.77 3.97
N TYR A 371 16.76 5.88 3.20
CA TYR A 371 15.94 4.71 2.80
C TYR A 371 16.73 3.82 1.86
N ILE A 372 16.79 2.53 2.17
CA ILE A 372 17.52 1.51 1.42
C ILE A 372 16.60 0.49 0.76
N ASP A 373 15.30 0.60 1.00
CA ASP A 373 14.28 -0.17 0.30
C ASP A 373 13.05 0.69 -0.06
N THR A 374 12.14 0.10 -0.82
CA THR A 374 10.94 0.75 -1.31
C THR A 374 9.87 -0.28 -1.72
N HIS A 375 8.69 0.21 -2.03
CA HIS A 375 7.53 -0.57 -2.47
C HIS A 375 6.69 0.22 -3.48
N GLY A 376 5.59 -0.35 -3.95
CA GLY A 376 4.62 0.32 -4.83
C GLY A 376 4.59 -0.23 -6.26
N GLY A 377 5.42 -1.24 -6.56
CA GLY A 377 5.49 -1.91 -7.85
C GLY A 377 4.66 -3.20 -7.92
N MET A 378 5.08 -4.08 -8.83
CA MET A 378 4.38 -5.35 -9.10
C MET A 378 5.29 -6.57 -8.91
N SER A 379 6.42 -6.47 -8.23
CA SER A 379 7.23 -7.65 -7.92
C SER A 379 6.51 -8.59 -6.94
N ALA A 380 6.92 -9.84 -6.89
CA ALA A 380 6.37 -10.80 -5.92
C ALA A 380 6.59 -10.34 -4.48
N ASP A 381 7.74 -9.71 -4.21
CA ASP A 381 8.08 -9.21 -2.87
C ASP A 381 7.18 -8.07 -2.42
N GLU A 382 6.66 -7.25 -3.35
CA GLU A 382 5.75 -6.14 -3.08
C GLU A 382 4.28 -6.57 -3.04
N MET A 383 3.87 -7.46 -3.96
CA MET A 383 2.47 -7.80 -4.21
C MET A 383 1.94 -8.97 -3.40
N GLN A 384 2.82 -9.94 -3.05
CA GLN A 384 2.43 -11.13 -2.30
C GLN A 384 2.52 -10.86 -0.80
N ILE A 385 1.39 -10.98 -0.12
CA ILE A 385 1.24 -10.71 1.29
C ILE A 385 0.64 -11.92 2.02
N PRO A 386 0.88 -12.09 3.32
CA PRO A 386 0.28 -13.17 4.07
C PRO A 386 -1.19 -12.91 4.39
N LEU A 387 -1.94 -13.98 4.49
CA LEU A 387 -3.20 -14.07 5.21
C LEU A 387 -3.04 -15.11 6.31
N ILE A 388 -3.11 -14.67 7.56
CA ILE A 388 -3.00 -15.54 8.74
C ILE A 388 -4.30 -15.45 9.53
N ILE A 389 -4.91 -16.58 9.86
CA ILE A 389 -6.18 -16.62 10.60
C ILE A 389 -6.04 -17.55 11.81
N PHE A 390 -6.23 -16.99 13.00
CA PHE A 390 -6.26 -17.71 14.26
C PHE A 390 -7.67 -17.92 14.79
#